data_e89450bc99e3c2bd0466fe39de9c076f
#
_entry.id   e89450bc99e3c2bd0466fe39de9c076f
#
_cell.length_a   1.000
_cell.length_b   1.000
_cell.length_c   1.000
_cell.angle_alpha   90.00
_cell.angle_beta   90.00
_cell.angle_gamma   90.00
#
_symmetry.space_group_name_H-M   'P 1'
#
loop_
_entity.id
_entity.type
_entity.pdbx_description
1 polymer ?
#
loop_
_entity_poly.entity_id
_entity_poly.type
_entity_poly.pdbx_seq_one_letter_code
_entity_poly.pdbx_strand_id
1 'polypeptide(L)'
;MRKIESDTISLLRFPLIVAVVFIHTNLGSVSINGKSLLQSGYYPIYENFTYFLYELILCLAVPTFFAISGYLFFAKSPKLSLITYLQKLKSRFWTLLVPYIFWNFAVIACYFIAQNFITGFVSGNNKLISDYTISDWLWAFWDTGMMNENAHYDGARNAFPICYQFWFIRDLIVTVILSPIIYLILRYAKLLGLLFLAGCYIVKIQIPIAGINSLSIFFFALGAYFAIYKNNFVDILRKHFTKIAFAYLAIAIIQYILKNNDYYLYIHNFFIIIGV
;
A
#
# COMPACT_ATOMS: atom_id res chain seq x y z
N MET A 1 -5.95 11.78 21.12
CA MET A 1 -6.06 10.31 20.95
C MET A 1 -6.34 9.72 22.32
N ARG A 2 -7.37 8.92 22.46
CA ARG A 2 -7.71 8.22 23.70
C ARG A 2 -6.77 7.03 23.90
N LYS A 3 -6.63 6.54 25.14
CA LYS A 3 -5.75 5.40 25.45
C LYS A 3 -6.13 4.15 24.64
N ILE A 4 -7.42 3.83 24.56
CA ILE A 4 -7.92 2.67 23.82
C ILE A 4 -7.55 2.70 22.32
N GLU A 5 -7.61 3.87 21.68
CA GLU A 5 -7.22 4.03 20.25
C GLU A 5 -5.72 3.79 20.08
N SER A 6 -4.90 4.31 21.02
CA SER A 6 -3.44 4.11 21.01
C SER A 6 -3.08 2.64 21.20
N ASP A 7 -3.73 1.98 22.15
CA ASP A 7 -3.48 0.58 22.47
C ASP A 7 -3.91 -0.33 21.30
N THR A 8 -5.06 -0.04 20.68
CA THR A 8 -5.54 -0.76 19.48
C THR A 8 -4.55 -0.62 18.31
N ILE A 9 -4.10 0.60 18.00
CA ILE A 9 -3.12 0.82 16.94
C ILE A 9 -1.81 0.10 17.25
N SER A 10 -1.37 0.11 18.51
CA SER A 10 -0.14 -0.57 18.92
C SER A 10 -0.24 -2.09 18.79
N LEU A 11 -1.40 -2.65 19.14
CA LEU A 11 -1.69 -4.08 19.00
C LEU A 11 -1.72 -4.52 17.52
N LEU A 12 -2.30 -3.71 16.64
CA LEU A 12 -2.41 -4.03 15.22
C LEU A 12 -1.06 -4.00 14.49
N ARG A 13 -0.08 -3.23 14.94
CA ARG A 13 1.20 -3.07 14.23
C ARG A 13 1.92 -4.38 13.99
N PHE A 14 2.03 -5.24 15.00
CA PHE A 14 2.75 -6.50 14.87
C PHE A 14 2.09 -7.46 13.87
N PRO A 15 0.79 -7.79 13.97
CA PRO A 15 0.10 -8.61 12.98
C PRO A 15 0.20 -8.06 11.55
N LEU A 16 0.07 -6.73 11.39
CA LEU A 16 0.17 -6.10 10.06
C LEU A 16 1.59 -6.22 9.48
N ILE A 17 2.65 -6.07 10.29
CA ILE A 17 4.04 -6.29 9.84
C ILE A 17 4.21 -7.74 9.40
N VAL A 18 3.74 -8.70 10.19
CA VAL A 18 3.77 -10.13 9.84
C VAL A 18 3.04 -10.37 8.51
N ALA A 19 1.86 -9.79 8.34
CA ALA A 19 1.11 -9.89 7.09
C ALA A 19 1.89 -9.33 5.89
N VAL A 20 2.55 -8.18 6.03
CA VAL A 20 3.40 -7.61 4.97
C VAL A 20 4.57 -8.53 4.63
N VAL A 21 5.21 -9.16 5.63
CA VAL A 21 6.27 -10.15 5.35
C VAL A 21 5.70 -11.32 4.54
N PHE A 22 4.55 -11.85 4.93
CA PHE A 22 3.91 -12.96 4.21
C PHE A 22 3.51 -12.61 2.77
N ILE A 23 3.06 -11.37 2.50
CA ILE A 23 2.78 -10.93 1.13
C ILE A 23 4.02 -11.10 0.21
N HIS A 24 5.21 -10.93 0.75
CA HIS A 24 6.46 -11.03 0.00
C HIS A 24 7.08 -12.44 -0.02
N THR A 25 6.48 -13.44 0.65
CA THR A 25 6.93 -14.83 0.67
C THR A 25 6.19 -15.73 -0.33
N ASN A 26 5.61 -15.14 -1.38
CA ASN A 26 4.85 -15.91 -2.38
C ASN A 26 5.76 -16.94 -3.09
N LEU A 27 5.39 -18.22 -2.99
CA LEU A 27 6.10 -19.36 -3.58
C LEU A 27 5.76 -19.58 -5.07
N GLY A 28 5.27 -18.57 -5.78
CA GLY A 28 4.85 -18.67 -7.17
C GLY A 28 5.94 -19.10 -8.15
N SER A 29 7.21 -18.86 -7.82
CA SER A 29 8.38 -19.31 -8.57
C SER A 29 8.76 -20.77 -8.32
N VAL A 30 8.19 -21.39 -7.27
CA VAL A 30 8.47 -22.78 -6.93
C VAL A 30 7.70 -23.72 -7.85
N SER A 31 8.40 -24.69 -8.45
CA SER A 31 7.81 -25.71 -9.29
C SER A 31 8.00 -27.09 -8.67
N ILE A 32 6.95 -27.92 -8.69
CA ILE A 32 6.97 -29.33 -8.31
C ILE A 32 6.64 -30.15 -9.56
N ASN A 33 7.52 -31.09 -9.91
CA ASN A 33 7.39 -31.93 -11.12
C ASN A 33 7.21 -31.07 -12.40
N GLY A 34 7.94 -29.96 -12.52
CA GLY A 34 7.90 -29.07 -13.68
C GLY A 34 6.67 -28.17 -13.77
N LYS A 35 5.78 -28.18 -12.76
CA LYS A 35 4.58 -27.35 -12.71
C LYS A 35 4.68 -26.34 -11.57
N SER A 36 4.42 -25.06 -11.88
CA SER A 36 4.40 -24.02 -10.84
C SER A 36 3.30 -24.29 -9.82
N LEU A 37 3.57 -24.01 -8.54
CA LEU A 37 2.58 -24.11 -7.47
C LEU A 37 1.36 -23.21 -7.68
N LEU A 38 1.53 -22.09 -8.42
CA LEU A 38 0.44 -21.17 -8.75
C LEU A 38 -0.25 -21.50 -10.08
N GLN A 39 0.14 -22.61 -10.76
CA GLN A 39 -0.52 -23.01 -11.98
C GLN A 39 -1.91 -23.55 -11.67
N SER A 40 -2.93 -22.83 -12.14
CA SER A 40 -4.33 -23.16 -11.87
C SER A 40 -4.70 -24.61 -12.18
N GLY A 41 -5.43 -25.23 -11.27
CA GLY A 41 -5.97 -26.57 -11.40
C GLY A 41 -5.02 -27.73 -11.09
N TYR A 42 -3.71 -27.48 -10.89
CA TYR A 42 -2.78 -28.57 -10.56
C TYR A 42 -2.66 -28.85 -9.06
N TYR A 43 -2.76 -27.80 -8.24
CA TYR A 43 -2.63 -27.91 -6.78
C TYR A 43 -3.80 -27.18 -6.09
N PRO A 44 -5.05 -27.69 -6.19
CA PRO A 44 -6.25 -26.97 -5.78
C PRO A 44 -6.28 -26.64 -4.29
N ILE A 45 -5.70 -27.48 -3.43
CA ILE A 45 -5.62 -27.19 -1.99
C ILE A 45 -4.71 -25.99 -1.74
N TYR A 46 -3.54 -25.96 -2.39
CA TYR A 46 -2.60 -24.85 -2.27
C TYR A 46 -3.18 -23.55 -2.87
N GLU A 47 -3.81 -23.64 -4.04
CA GLU A 47 -4.46 -22.51 -4.71
C GLU A 47 -5.54 -21.87 -3.81
N ASN A 48 -6.43 -22.69 -3.24
CA ASN A 48 -7.48 -22.18 -2.35
C ASN A 48 -6.93 -21.66 -1.03
N PHE A 49 -5.91 -22.29 -0.45
CA PHE A 49 -5.24 -21.79 0.75
C PHE A 49 -4.56 -20.45 0.48
N THR A 50 -3.85 -20.32 -0.63
CA THR A 50 -3.19 -19.09 -1.05
C THR A 50 -4.23 -17.99 -1.27
N TYR A 51 -5.31 -18.28 -1.98
CA TYR A 51 -6.41 -17.34 -2.17
C TYR A 51 -6.97 -16.86 -0.83
N PHE A 52 -7.30 -17.78 0.08
CA PHE A 52 -7.80 -17.43 1.42
C PHE A 52 -6.82 -16.54 2.17
N LEU A 53 -5.55 -16.88 2.16
CA LEU A 53 -4.53 -16.14 2.90
C LEU A 53 -4.27 -14.75 2.29
N TYR A 54 -4.01 -14.68 0.97
CA TYR A 54 -3.61 -13.42 0.32
C TYR A 54 -4.79 -12.51 0.04
N GLU A 55 -5.88 -13.03 -0.49
CA GLU A 55 -7.00 -12.24 -0.98
C GLU A 55 -8.03 -11.88 0.11
N LEU A 56 -8.03 -12.59 1.24
CA LEU A 56 -8.96 -12.28 2.34
C LEU A 56 -8.27 -11.70 3.58
N ILE A 57 -7.01 -12.02 3.85
CA ILE A 57 -6.36 -11.61 5.09
C ILE A 57 -5.23 -10.60 4.82
N LEU A 58 -4.23 -11.02 4.03
CA LEU A 58 -3.01 -10.25 3.87
C LEU A 58 -3.23 -8.95 3.07
N CYS A 59 -4.19 -8.95 2.14
CA CYS A 59 -4.56 -7.75 1.36
C CYS A 59 -4.97 -6.55 2.21
N LEU A 60 -5.40 -6.77 3.45
CA LEU A 60 -5.81 -5.70 4.38
C LEU A 60 -4.63 -4.96 5.00
N ALA A 61 -3.42 -5.53 4.98
CA ALA A 61 -2.28 -5.00 5.73
C ALA A 61 -1.87 -3.59 5.29
N VAL A 62 -1.58 -3.42 4.01
CA VAL A 62 -1.10 -2.14 3.47
C VAL A 62 -2.17 -1.04 3.55
N PRO A 63 -3.45 -1.27 3.15
CA PRO A 63 -4.53 -0.32 3.35
C PRO A 63 -4.70 0.12 4.81
N THR A 64 -4.62 -0.83 5.76
CA THR A 64 -4.70 -0.51 7.19
C THR A 64 -3.54 0.38 7.64
N PHE A 65 -2.31 0.17 7.14
CA PHE A 65 -1.18 1.05 7.45
C PHE A 65 -1.41 2.47 6.92
N PHE A 66 -1.99 2.65 5.73
CA PHE A 66 -2.36 3.99 5.24
C PHE A 66 -3.43 4.63 6.13
N ALA A 67 -4.46 3.88 6.55
CA ALA A 67 -5.50 4.37 7.44
C ALA A 67 -4.93 4.80 8.81
N ILE A 68 -4.11 3.96 9.44
CA ILE A 68 -3.41 4.28 10.68
C ILE A 68 -2.53 5.54 10.50
N SER A 69 -1.82 5.65 9.38
CA SER A 69 -0.95 6.80 9.11
C SER A 69 -1.74 8.11 8.98
N GLY A 70 -2.87 8.07 8.27
CA GLY A 70 -3.79 9.21 8.14
C GLY A 70 -4.39 9.62 9.50
N TYR A 71 -4.84 8.64 10.29
CA TYR A 71 -5.34 8.88 11.64
C TYR A 71 -4.29 9.54 12.52
N LEU A 72 -3.08 8.98 12.62
CA LEU A 72 -1.99 9.50 13.45
C LEU A 72 -1.50 10.87 12.97
N PHE A 73 -1.58 11.15 11.67
CA PHE A 73 -1.19 12.43 11.12
C PHE A 73 -2.07 13.58 11.65
N PHE A 74 -3.37 13.34 11.82
CA PHE A 74 -4.33 14.35 12.28
C PHE A 74 -4.74 14.22 13.75
N ALA A 75 -4.46 13.10 14.43
CA ALA A 75 -4.94 12.80 15.79
C ALA A 75 -4.56 13.85 16.84
N LYS A 76 -3.33 14.41 16.77
CA LYS A 76 -2.86 15.45 17.71
C LYS A 76 -3.28 16.85 17.28
N SER A 77 -3.48 17.10 16.01
CA SER A 77 -3.79 18.42 15.44
C SER A 77 -4.81 18.26 14.30
N PRO A 78 -6.12 18.19 14.62
CA PRO A 78 -7.18 18.02 13.64
C PRO A 78 -7.30 19.17 12.63
N LYS A 79 -6.87 20.37 13.03
CA LYS A 79 -6.79 21.54 12.14
C LYS A 79 -5.39 21.62 11.54
N LEU A 80 -5.33 21.75 10.23
CA LEU A 80 -4.06 21.89 9.51
C LEU A 80 -3.80 23.36 9.22
N SER A 81 -2.81 23.95 9.91
CA SER A 81 -2.20 25.23 9.54
C SER A 81 -0.89 24.98 8.81
N LEU A 82 -0.38 25.99 8.09
CA LEU A 82 0.91 25.88 7.39
C LEU A 82 2.06 25.51 8.37
N ILE A 83 2.10 26.13 9.53
CA ILE A 83 3.13 25.87 10.55
C ILE A 83 3.04 24.41 11.03
N THR A 84 1.82 23.95 11.36
CA THR A 84 1.60 22.55 11.79
C THR A 84 1.96 21.56 10.69
N TYR A 85 1.63 21.89 9.44
CA TYR A 85 1.97 21.04 8.29
C TYR A 85 3.48 20.91 8.12
N LEU A 86 4.23 22.03 8.13
CA LEU A 86 5.69 22.00 7.99
C LEU A 86 6.37 21.23 9.15
N GLN A 87 5.89 21.39 10.38
CA GLN A 87 6.37 20.60 11.52
C GLN A 87 6.15 19.09 11.32
N LYS A 88 4.98 18.70 10.81
CA LYS A 88 4.67 17.30 10.49
C LYS A 88 5.54 16.79 9.34
N LEU A 89 5.76 17.57 8.28
CA LEU A 89 6.68 17.20 7.20
C LEU A 89 8.10 16.98 7.71
N LYS A 90 8.63 17.87 8.54
CA LYS A 90 9.95 17.71 9.17
C LYS A 90 10.06 16.40 9.95
N SER A 91 9.03 16.05 10.72
CA SER A 91 9.00 14.77 11.45
C SER A 91 8.97 13.59 10.48
N ARG A 92 8.19 13.65 9.40
CA ARG A 92 8.07 12.58 8.39
C ARG A 92 9.32 12.44 7.51
N PHE A 93 10.04 13.52 7.29
CA PHE A 93 11.35 13.48 6.63
C PHE A 93 12.28 12.48 7.35
N TRP A 94 12.43 12.61 8.65
CA TRP A 94 13.30 11.72 9.42
C TRP A 94 12.76 10.30 9.59
N THR A 95 11.44 10.15 9.67
CA THR A 95 10.83 8.83 9.98
C THR A 95 10.44 8.02 8.74
N LEU A 96 10.29 8.65 7.58
CA LEU A 96 9.92 7.99 6.32
C LEU A 96 10.98 8.16 5.24
N LEU A 97 11.36 9.41 4.91
CA LEU A 97 12.22 9.66 3.76
C LEU A 97 13.65 9.19 4.01
N VAL A 98 14.22 9.44 5.18
CA VAL A 98 15.60 9.01 5.49
C VAL A 98 15.72 7.48 5.46
N PRO A 99 14.87 6.69 6.14
CA PRO A 99 14.90 5.23 5.99
C PRO A 99 14.63 4.76 4.57
N TYR A 100 13.74 5.41 3.84
CA TYR A 100 13.46 5.09 2.44
C TYR A 100 14.70 5.21 1.56
N ILE A 101 15.42 6.33 1.65
CA ILE A 101 16.65 6.56 0.91
C ILE A 101 17.73 5.54 1.32
N PHE A 102 17.91 5.35 2.63
CA PHE A 102 18.93 4.42 3.17
C PHE A 102 18.75 2.99 2.61
N TRP A 103 17.54 2.43 2.69
CA TRP A 103 17.31 1.06 2.27
C TRP A 103 17.36 0.87 0.75
N ASN A 104 16.88 1.84 -0.04
CA ASN A 104 17.05 1.80 -1.49
C ASN A 104 18.55 1.83 -1.86
N PHE A 105 19.33 2.68 -1.19
CA PHE A 105 20.78 2.73 -1.38
C PHE A 105 21.47 1.42 -0.96
N ALA A 106 21.05 0.84 0.15
CA ALA A 106 21.57 -0.45 0.63
C ALA A 106 21.30 -1.57 -0.41
N VAL A 107 20.12 -1.61 -1.02
CA VAL A 107 19.81 -2.57 -2.10
C VAL A 107 20.70 -2.33 -3.32
N ILE A 108 20.92 -1.08 -3.75
CA ILE A 108 21.85 -0.75 -4.85
C ILE A 108 23.25 -1.24 -4.50
N ALA A 109 23.73 -1.00 -3.30
CA ALA A 109 25.05 -1.47 -2.86
C ALA A 109 25.16 -3.01 -2.87
N CYS A 110 24.10 -3.72 -2.44
CA CYS A 110 24.05 -5.18 -2.52
C CYS A 110 24.07 -5.67 -3.97
N TYR A 111 23.35 -5.04 -4.88
CA TYR A 111 23.40 -5.36 -6.31
C TYR A 111 24.79 -5.10 -6.90
N PHE A 112 25.39 -3.97 -6.60
CA PHE A 112 26.76 -3.66 -7.04
C PHE A 112 27.78 -4.71 -6.58
N ILE A 113 27.73 -5.10 -5.32
CA ILE A 113 28.59 -6.17 -4.77
C ILE A 113 28.31 -7.48 -5.51
N ALA A 114 27.03 -7.90 -5.61
CA ALA A 114 26.67 -9.15 -6.27
C ALA A 114 27.13 -9.21 -7.73
N GLN A 115 27.03 -8.12 -8.49
CA GLN A 115 27.48 -8.02 -9.88
C GLN A 115 28.99 -8.22 -10.05
N ASN A 116 29.79 -7.91 -9.02
CA ASN A 116 31.24 -8.14 -9.05
C ASN A 116 31.64 -9.59 -8.72
N PHE A 117 30.77 -10.36 -8.05
CA PHE A 117 31.09 -11.73 -7.62
C PHE A 117 30.32 -12.81 -8.39
N ILE A 118 29.17 -12.46 -9.00
CA ILE A 118 28.29 -13.42 -9.67
C ILE A 118 28.19 -13.04 -11.15
N THR A 119 28.84 -13.83 -12.01
CA THR A 119 28.82 -13.62 -13.47
C THR A 119 27.38 -13.66 -14.01
N GLY A 120 27.01 -12.63 -14.78
CA GLY A 120 25.67 -12.51 -15.39
C GLY A 120 24.58 -12.05 -14.43
N PHE A 121 24.90 -11.72 -13.17
CA PHE A 121 23.92 -11.14 -12.25
C PHE A 121 23.63 -9.69 -12.63
N VAL A 122 22.37 -9.40 -12.90
CA VAL A 122 21.88 -8.05 -13.22
C VAL A 122 20.75 -7.65 -12.27
N SER A 123 20.55 -6.34 -12.11
CA SER A 123 19.38 -5.83 -11.39
C SER A 123 18.09 -6.12 -12.18
N GLY A 124 16.94 -5.99 -11.53
CA GLY A 124 15.63 -6.30 -12.13
C GLY A 124 15.27 -5.51 -13.40
N ASN A 125 16.05 -4.50 -13.77
CA ASN A 125 15.93 -3.72 -15.00
C ASN A 125 17.00 -4.11 -16.06
N ASN A 126 17.73 -5.22 -15.86
CA ASN A 126 18.77 -5.73 -16.74
C ASN A 126 19.94 -4.77 -17.02
N LYS A 127 20.23 -3.85 -16.08
CA LYS A 127 21.31 -2.86 -16.22
C LYS A 127 22.33 -3.04 -15.09
N LEU A 128 23.62 -2.95 -15.41
CA LEU A 128 24.67 -2.96 -14.38
C LEU A 128 24.66 -1.63 -13.63
N ILE A 129 24.96 -1.69 -12.32
CA ILE A 129 25.05 -0.48 -11.51
C ILE A 129 26.17 0.47 -11.98
N SER A 130 27.26 -0.11 -12.52
CA SER A 130 28.35 0.67 -13.15
C SER A 130 27.89 1.51 -14.33
N ASP A 131 26.81 1.11 -15.01
CA ASP A 131 26.30 1.73 -16.22
C ASP A 131 25.16 2.71 -15.93
N TYR A 132 24.86 2.98 -14.63
CA TYR A 132 23.82 3.91 -14.26
C TYR A 132 24.19 5.35 -14.60
N THR A 133 23.36 5.98 -15.43
CA THR A 133 23.38 7.42 -15.65
C THR A 133 22.80 8.17 -14.47
N ILE A 134 22.93 9.49 -14.40
CA ILE A 134 22.31 10.35 -13.39
C ILE A 134 20.77 10.13 -13.36
N SER A 135 20.16 9.98 -14.54
CA SER A 135 18.74 9.67 -14.67
C SER A 135 18.39 8.33 -14.04
N ASP A 136 19.19 7.28 -14.28
CA ASP A 136 18.97 5.95 -13.69
C ASP A 136 19.03 5.99 -12.16
N TRP A 137 19.99 6.73 -11.60
CA TRP A 137 20.08 6.93 -10.15
C TRP A 137 18.82 7.56 -9.57
N LEU A 138 18.22 8.56 -10.21
CA LEU A 138 16.98 9.18 -9.76
C LEU A 138 15.81 8.20 -9.87
N TRP A 139 15.71 7.50 -11.00
CA TRP A 139 14.63 6.53 -11.23
C TRP A 139 14.73 5.30 -10.33
N ALA A 140 15.94 4.87 -9.97
CA ALA A 140 16.14 3.77 -9.03
C ALA A 140 15.43 4.01 -7.67
N PHE A 141 15.39 5.24 -7.22
CA PHE A 141 14.68 5.60 -6.00
C PHE A 141 13.18 5.84 -6.21
N TRP A 142 12.70 5.94 -7.44
CA TRP A 142 11.31 6.31 -7.68
C TRP A 142 10.53 5.27 -8.46
N ASP A 143 11.02 4.88 -9.64
CA ASP A 143 10.36 3.98 -10.55
C ASP A 143 11.38 3.33 -11.50
N THR A 144 11.85 2.15 -11.16
CA THR A 144 12.87 1.44 -11.93
C THR A 144 12.43 1.09 -13.36
N GLY A 145 11.13 1.04 -13.63
CA GLY A 145 10.64 0.83 -14.97
C GLY A 145 10.94 1.98 -15.94
N MET A 146 11.27 3.18 -15.43
CA MET A 146 11.65 4.34 -16.22
C MET A 146 13.16 4.39 -16.54
N MET A 147 13.94 3.39 -16.10
CA MET A 147 15.38 3.33 -16.34
C MET A 147 15.74 2.82 -17.75
N ASN A 148 14.78 2.32 -18.52
CA ASN A 148 14.99 1.87 -19.90
C ASN A 148 14.72 3.02 -20.86
N GLU A 149 15.53 3.14 -21.92
CA GLU A 149 15.43 4.23 -22.92
C GLU A 149 14.07 4.29 -23.63
N ASN A 150 13.37 3.16 -23.74
CA ASN A 150 12.04 3.05 -24.36
C ASN A 150 10.91 2.93 -23.33
N ALA A 151 11.17 3.30 -22.07
CA ALA A 151 10.16 3.18 -21.05
C ALA A 151 9.10 4.28 -21.18
N HIS A 152 7.85 3.85 -21.36
CA HIS A 152 6.70 4.73 -21.29
C HIS A 152 5.87 4.38 -20.07
N TYR A 153 5.39 5.39 -19.38
CA TYR A 153 4.42 5.19 -18.31
C TYR A 153 3.03 5.02 -18.95
N ASP A 154 2.57 3.79 -19.05
CA ASP A 154 1.25 3.45 -19.63
C ASP A 154 0.12 3.41 -18.58
N GLY A 155 0.44 3.67 -17.31
CA GLY A 155 -0.52 3.62 -16.19
C GLY A 155 -0.92 2.20 -15.78
N ALA A 156 -0.68 1.20 -16.60
CA ALA A 156 -1.05 -0.19 -16.31
C ALA A 156 0.02 -0.93 -15.51
N ARG A 157 1.28 -0.54 -15.64
CA ARG A 157 2.39 -1.18 -14.93
C ARG A 157 2.49 -0.71 -13.48
N ASN A 158 2.90 -1.62 -12.63
CA ASN A 158 3.26 -1.27 -11.28
C ASN A 158 4.62 -0.56 -11.26
N ALA A 159 4.64 0.66 -10.76
CA ALA A 159 5.86 1.45 -10.58
C ALA A 159 6.49 1.12 -9.24
N PHE A 160 7.74 0.68 -9.22
CA PHE A 160 8.45 0.32 -7.99
C PHE A 160 9.82 0.98 -7.91
N PRO A 161 10.27 1.42 -6.71
CA PRO A 161 11.67 1.74 -6.47
C PRO A 161 12.52 0.46 -6.56
N ILE A 162 13.85 0.59 -6.51
CA ILE A 162 14.75 -0.57 -6.58
C ILE A 162 14.56 -1.52 -5.39
N CYS A 163 14.27 -1.01 -4.21
CA CYS A 163 13.74 -1.78 -3.09
C CYS A 163 12.22 -1.89 -3.27
N TYR A 164 11.77 -2.83 -4.12
CA TYR A 164 10.38 -2.89 -4.58
C TYR A 164 9.36 -2.93 -3.45
N GLN A 165 9.68 -3.52 -2.29
CA GLN A 165 8.81 -3.57 -1.13
C GLN A 165 8.48 -2.18 -0.57
N PHE A 166 9.29 -1.16 -0.89
CA PHE A 166 9.14 0.19 -0.36
C PHE A 166 8.23 1.10 -1.22
N TRP A 167 7.55 0.53 -2.21
CA TRP A 167 6.56 1.27 -2.98
C TRP A 167 5.51 1.94 -2.08
N PHE A 168 5.08 1.26 -1.02
CA PHE A 168 4.06 1.80 -0.11
C PHE A 168 4.60 2.97 0.74
N ILE A 169 5.90 2.97 1.11
CA ILE A 169 6.53 4.09 1.84
C ILE A 169 6.63 5.30 0.91
N ARG A 170 7.01 5.12 -0.35
CA ARG A 170 7.02 6.17 -1.37
C ARG A 170 5.62 6.79 -1.52
N ASP A 171 4.61 5.96 -1.70
CA ASP A 171 3.23 6.39 -1.85
C ASP A 171 2.72 7.10 -0.57
N LEU A 172 3.15 6.65 0.60
CA LEU A 172 2.85 7.32 1.86
C LEU A 172 3.53 8.70 1.96
N ILE A 173 4.79 8.84 1.53
CA ILE A 173 5.50 10.13 1.49
C ILE A 173 4.73 11.09 0.59
N VAL A 174 4.35 10.67 -0.60
CA VAL A 174 3.55 11.47 -1.55
C VAL A 174 2.20 11.86 -0.95
N THR A 175 1.50 10.90 -0.33
CA THR A 175 0.20 11.14 0.30
C THR A 175 0.30 12.14 1.47
N VAL A 176 1.39 12.09 2.25
CA VAL A 176 1.68 13.06 3.30
C VAL A 176 1.93 14.46 2.70
N ILE A 177 2.62 14.56 1.58
CA ILE A 177 2.80 15.84 0.85
C ILE A 177 1.43 16.34 0.35
N LEU A 178 0.57 15.46 -0.16
CA LEU A 178 -0.78 15.79 -0.63
C LEU A 178 -1.80 15.98 0.51
N SER A 179 -1.41 15.79 1.77
CA SER A 179 -2.34 15.88 2.91
C SER A 179 -3.09 17.22 3.06
N PRO A 180 -2.59 18.40 2.62
CA PRO A 180 -3.39 19.62 2.60
C PRO A 180 -4.59 19.52 1.66
N ILE A 181 -4.44 18.92 0.49
CA ILE A 181 -5.51 18.71 -0.48
C ILE A 181 -6.56 17.76 0.12
N ILE A 182 -6.10 16.63 0.68
CA ILE A 182 -6.98 15.66 1.36
C ILE A 182 -7.74 16.34 2.50
N TYR A 183 -7.05 17.16 3.30
CA TYR A 183 -7.68 17.93 4.39
C TYR A 183 -8.77 18.89 3.88
N LEU A 184 -8.54 19.60 2.78
CA LEU A 184 -9.53 20.49 2.18
C LEU A 184 -10.75 19.72 1.68
N ILE A 185 -10.55 18.60 0.98
CA ILE A 185 -11.65 17.74 0.54
C ILE A 185 -12.49 17.30 1.75
N LEU A 186 -11.85 16.75 2.78
CA LEU A 186 -12.56 16.28 3.96
C LEU A 186 -13.22 17.42 4.72
N ARG A 187 -12.59 18.59 4.83
CA ARG A 187 -13.14 19.74 5.55
C ARG A 187 -14.41 20.30 4.89
N TYR A 188 -14.39 20.44 3.57
CA TYR A 188 -15.51 21.07 2.83
C TYR A 188 -16.57 20.05 2.41
N ALA A 189 -16.19 18.93 1.84
CA ALA A 189 -17.13 17.90 1.37
C ALA A 189 -17.43 16.81 2.43
N LYS A 190 -16.73 16.79 3.56
CA LYS A 190 -16.98 15.88 4.69
C LYS A 190 -17.09 14.42 4.22
N LEU A 191 -18.19 13.75 4.58
CA LEU A 191 -18.47 12.38 4.18
C LEU A 191 -18.58 12.20 2.67
N LEU A 192 -19.14 13.17 1.95
CA LEU A 192 -19.25 13.09 0.49
C LEU A 192 -17.88 13.07 -0.19
N GLY A 193 -16.91 13.85 0.34
CA GLY A 193 -15.54 13.81 -0.14
C GLY A 193 -14.86 12.45 0.12
N LEU A 194 -15.11 11.84 1.28
CA LEU A 194 -14.61 10.49 1.57
C LEU A 194 -15.24 9.44 0.66
N LEU A 195 -16.56 9.51 0.42
CA LEU A 195 -17.27 8.61 -0.50
C LEU A 195 -16.80 8.76 -1.94
N PHE A 196 -16.51 9.99 -2.38
CA PHE A 196 -15.91 10.24 -3.69
C PHE A 196 -14.54 9.54 -3.83
N LEU A 197 -13.65 9.68 -2.83
CA LEU A 197 -12.35 9.01 -2.83
C LEU A 197 -12.50 7.48 -2.76
N ALA A 198 -13.51 6.96 -2.04
CA ALA A 198 -13.84 5.54 -2.03
C ALA A 198 -14.26 5.06 -3.42
N GLY A 199 -15.11 5.82 -4.12
CA GLY A 199 -15.50 5.54 -5.50
C GLY A 199 -14.30 5.50 -6.44
N CYS A 200 -13.39 6.49 -6.36
CA CYS A 200 -12.13 6.51 -7.13
C CYS A 200 -11.27 5.25 -6.88
N TYR A 201 -11.22 4.79 -5.63
CA TYR A 201 -10.50 3.56 -5.26
C TYR A 201 -11.19 2.31 -5.81
N ILE A 202 -12.52 2.19 -5.64
CA ILE A 202 -13.28 1.02 -6.10
C ILE A 202 -13.12 0.82 -7.62
N VAL A 203 -13.28 1.90 -8.40
CA VAL A 203 -13.11 1.85 -9.87
C VAL A 203 -11.65 1.84 -10.31
N LYS A 204 -10.70 1.84 -9.37
CA LYS A 204 -9.25 1.83 -9.60
C LYS A 204 -8.81 2.93 -10.56
N ILE A 205 -9.18 4.19 -10.27
CA ILE A 205 -8.67 5.33 -11.05
C ILE A 205 -7.14 5.33 -10.95
N GLN A 206 -6.51 5.18 -12.10
CA GLN A 206 -5.06 5.21 -12.23
C GLN A 206 -4.61 6.62 -12.63
N ILE A 207 -3.69 7.17 -11.86
CA ILE A 207 -3.00 8.40 -12.18
C ILE A 207 -1.61 8.00 -12.70
N PRO A 208 -1.21 8.41 -13.91
CA PRO A 208 0.05 7.99 -14.51
C PRO A 208 1.26 8.71 -13.90
N ILE A 209 1.31 8.74 -12.59
CA ILE A 209 2.41 9.32 -11.80
C ILE A 209 2.74 8.35 -10.68
N ALA A 210 3.95 7.78 -10.71
CA ALA A 210 4.41 6.91 -9.64
C ALA A 210 4.35 7.62 -8.29
N GLY A 211 3.80 6.96 -7.27
CA GLY A 211 3.60 7.53 -5.94
C GLY A 211 2.20 8.11 -5.70
N ILE A 212 1.42 8.41 -6.75
CA ILE A 212 0.03 8.84 -6.61
C ILE A 212 -0.89 7.66 -6.90
N ASN A 213 -1.50 7.13 -5.84
CA ASN A 213 -2.32 5.92 -5.90
C ASN A 213 -3.65 6.15 -5.19
N SER A 214 -4.76 5.77 -5.82
CA SER A 214 -6.11 5.88 -5.23
C SER A 214 -6.26 5.12 -3.91
N LEU A 215 -5.55 3.97 -3.76
CA LEU A 215 -5.51 3.20 -2.52
C LEU A 215 -4.89 4.03 -1.37
N SER A 216 -3.69 4.56 -1.58
CA SER A 216 -2.98 5.33 -0.54
C SER A 216 -3.75 6.58 -0.12
N ILE A 217 -4.30 7.30 -1.10
CA ILE A 217 -5.08 8.54 -0.87
C ILE A 217 -6.37 8.22 -0.11
N PHE A 218 -7.14 7.21 -0.53
CA PHE A 218 -8.40 6.88 0.10
C PHE A 218 -8.22 6.39 1.53
N PHE A 219 -7.35 5.39 1.77
CA PHE A 219 -7.20 4.85 3.13
C PHE A 219 -6.55 5.85 4.09
N PHE A 220 -5.61 6.66 3.62
CA PHE A 220 -5.11 7.78 4.42
C PHE A 220 -6.22 8.78 4.75
N ALA A 221 -7.08 9.13 3.78
CA ALA A 221 -8.22 10.00 3.99
C ALA A 221 -9.24 9.40 4.96
N LEU A 222 -9.48 8.09 4.91
CA LEU A 222 -10.35 7.36 5.86
C LEU A 222 -9.87 7.55 7.29
N GLY A 223 -8.59 7.27 7.56
CA GLY A 223 -8.00 7.50 8.89
C GLY A 223 -8.03 8.97 9.31
N ALA A 224 -7.70 9.88 8.39
CA ALA A 224 -7.75 11.32 8.61
C ALA A 224 -9.16 11.80 8.98
N TYR A 225 -10.19 11.26 8.33
CA TYR A 225 -11.59 11.59 8.61
C TYR A 225 -11.96 11.32 10.07
N PHE A 226 -11.64 10.14 10.60
CA PHE A 226 -11.90 9.81 12.00
C PHE A 226 -11.16 10.77 12.95
N ALA A 227 -9.92 11.12 12.65
CA ALA A 227 -9.14 12.04 13.47
C ALA A 227 -9.63 13.49 13.41
N ILE A 228 -9.96 14.01 12.23
CA ILE A 228 -10.42 15.39 12.02
C ILE A 228 -11.76 15.62 12.72
N TYR A 229 -12.69 14.66 12.60
CA TYR A 229 -14.02 14.75 13.20
C TYR A 229 -14.08 14.22 14.62
N LYS A 230 -12.93 13.80 15.20
CA LYS A 230 -12.82 13.25 16.56
C LYS A 230 -13.75 12.06 16.82
N ASN A 231 -14.08 11.32 15.78
CA ASN A 231 -14.87 10.11 15.89
C ASN A 231 -14.02 9.00 16.48
N ASN A 232 -14.51 8.34 17.53
CA ASN A 232 -13.83 7.18 18.07
C ASN A 232 -14.10 5.96 17.19
N PHE A 233 -13.12 5.61 16.35
CA PHE A 233 -13.25 4.47 15.43
C PHE A 233 -13.43 3.16 16.20
N VAL A 234 -12.81 2.98 17.37
CA VAL A 234 -12.93 1.76 18.18
C VAL A 234 -14.36 1.56 18.68
N ASP A 235 -15.00 2.62 19.20
CA ASP A 235 -16.37 2.55 19.67
C ASP A 235 -17.36 2.29 18.51
N ILE A 236 -17.11 2.91 17.34
CA ILE A 236 -17.93 2.70 16.14
C ILE A 236 -17.82 1.26 15.67
N LEU A 237 -16.60 0.75 15.53
CA LEU A 237 -16.35 -0.64 15.11
C LEU A 237 -16.95 -1.63 16.11
N ARG A 238 -16.76 -1.42 17.42
CA ARG A 238 -17.34 -2.27 18.47
C ARG A 238 -18.86 -2.31 18.37
N LYS A 239 -19.50 -1.14 18.22
CA LYS A 239 -20.96 -1.04 18.11
C LYS A 239 -21.54 -1.79 16.91
N HIS A 240 -20.82 -1.79 15.79
CA HIS A 240 -21.29 -2.37 14.53
C HIS A 240 -20.57 -3.66 14.16
N PHE A 241 -19.74 -4.22 15.05
CA PHE A 241 -18.88 -5.36 14.78
C PHE A 241 -19.61 -6.54 14.10
N THR A 242 -20.72 -6.98 14.67
CA THR A 242 -21.47 -8.11 14.12
C THR A 242 -21.94 -7.85 12.68
N LYS A 243 -22.45 -6.63 12.39
CA LYS A 243 -22.89 -6.26 11.03
C LYS A 243 -21.72 -6.21 10.05
N ILE A 244 -20.59 -5.64 10.47
CA ILE A 244 -19.37 -5.56 9.66
C ILE A 244 -18.83 -6.95 9.41
N ALA A 245 -18.77 -7.83 10.41
CA ALA A 245 -18.31 -9.21 10.26
C ALA A 245 -19.20 -10.02 9.30
N PHE A 246 -20.51 -9.87 9.38
CA PHE A 246 -21.43 -10.51 8.41
C PHE A 246 -21.24 -9.96 6.99
N ALA A 247 -21.11 -8.64 6.84
CA ALA A 247 -20.85 -8.03 5.53
C ALA A 247 -19.52 -8.51 4.96
N TYR A 248 -18.47 -8.56 5.77
CA TYR A 248 -17.15 -9.07 5.38
C TYR A 248 -17.23 -10.52 4.88
N LEU A 249 -17.87 -11.42 5.63
CA LEU A 249 -18.03 -12.82 5.23
C LEU A 249 -18.89 -12.97 3.97
N ALA A 250 -20.00 -12.22 3.87
CA ALA A 250 -20.86 -12.26 2.68
C ALA A 250 -20.11 -11.82 1.41
N ILE A 251 -19.35 -10.71 1.51
CA ILE A 251 -18.58 -10.20 0.37
C ILE A 251 -17.40 -11.14 0.04
N ALA A 252 -16.77 -11.77 1.05
CA ALA A 252 -15.74 -12.78 0.83
C ALA A 252 -16.25 -13.97 0.01
N ILE A 253 -17.47 -14.44 0.31
CA ILE A 253 -18.13 -15.52 -0.46
C ILE A 253 -18.42 -15.06 -1.89
N ILE A 254 -18.98 -13.86 -2.07
CA ILE A 254 -19.25 -13.28 -3.39
C ILE A 254 -17.96 -13.15 -4.20
N GLN A 255 -16.91 -12.62 -3.58
CA GLN A 255 -15.59 -12.47 -4.19
C GLN A 255 -15.03 -13.82 -4.64
N TYR A 256 -15.13 -14.86 -3.81
CA TYR A 256 -14.67 -16.21 -4.17
C TYR A 256 -15.45 -16.80 -5.35
N ILE A 257 -16.77 -16.64 -5.38
CA ILE A 257 -17.63 -17.11 -6.48
C ILE A 257 -17.27 -16.39 -7.79
N LEU A 258 -16.98 -15.10 -7.71
CA LEU A 258 -16.71 -14.24 -8.87
C LEU A 258 -15.21 -14.07 -9.16
N LYS A 259 -14.33 -14.91 -8.61
CA LYS A 259 -12.87 -14.78 -8.74
C LYS A 259 -12.34 -14.74 -10.18
N ASN A 260 -13.09 -15.30 -11.13
CA ASN A 260 -12.75 -15.33 -12.55
C ASN A 260 -13.62 -14.39 -13.40
N ASN A 261 -14.37 -13.47 -12.79
CA ASN A 261 -15.27 -12.55 -13.47
C ASN A 261 -14.63 -11.15 -13.61
N ASP A 262 -15.01 -10.42 -14.65
CA ASP A 262 -14.53 -9.05 -14.91
C ASP A 262 -14.82 -8.07 -13.76
N TYR A 263 -15.87 -8.34 -12.98
CA TYR A 263 -16.23 -7.51 -11.81
C TYR A 263 -15.43 -7.84 -10.54
N TYR A 264 -14.57 -8.88 -10.57
CA TYR A 264 -13.78 -9.30 -9.40
C TYR A 264 -13.03 -8.14 -8.74
N LEU A 265 -12.34 -7.33 -9.53
CA LEU A 265 -11.54 -6.21 -9.02
C LEU A 265 -12.35 -5.21 -8.20
N TYR A 266 -13.55 -4.86 -8.65
CA TYR A 266 -14.42 -3.91 -7.95
C TYR A 266 -14.94 -4.47 -6.63
N ILE A 267 -15.29 -5.76 -6.64
CA ILE A 267 -15.77 -6.47 -5.45
C ILE A 267 -14.62 -6.61 -4.45
N HIS A 268 -13.42 -6.94 -4.92
CA HIS A 268 -12.22 -7.04 -4.08
C HIS A 268 -11.86 -5.68 -3.44
N ASN A 269 -11.87 -4.59 -4.20
CA ASN A 269 -11.62 -3.27 -3.65
C ASN A 269 -12.68 -2.87 -2.60
N PHE A 270 -13.96 -3.20 -2.85
CA PHE A 270 -15.02 -2.98 -1.87
C PHE A 270 -14.85 -3.87 -0.63
N PHE A 271 -14.46 -5.12 -0.80
CA PHE A 271 -14.13 -6.05 0.28
C PHE A 271 -13.04 -5.49 1.20
N ILE A 272 -11.96 -4.93 0.63
CA ILE A 272 -10.88 -4.31 1.40
C ILE A 272 -11.40 -3.12 2.24
N ILE A 273 -12.30 -2.30 1.69
CA ILE A 273 -12.91 -1.17 2.44
C ILE A 273 -13.63 -1.67 3.70
N ILE A 274 -14.36 -2.78 3.58
CA ILE A 274 -15.11 -3.34 4.73
C ILE A 274 -14.16 -4.01 5.73
N GLY A 275 -13.05 -4.59 5.27
CA GLY A 275 -12.08 -5.29 6.10
C GLY A 275 -11.15 -4.37 6.91
N VAL A 276 -10.90 -3.16 6.41
CA VAL A 276 -10.05 -2.14 7.08
C VAL A 276 -10.86 -1.30 8.04
#